data_cb0127dc20aed543df42355cfd411414
#
_entry.id   cb0127dc20aed543df42355cfd411414
#
_cell.length_a   1.000
_cell.length_b   1.000
_cell.length_c   1.000
_cell.angle_alpha   90.00
_cell.angle_beta   90.00
_cell.angle_gamma   90.00
#
_symmetry.space_group_name_H-M   'P 1'
#
loop_
_entity.id
_entity.type
_entity.pdbx_description
1 polymer ?
#
loop_
_entity_poly.entity_id
_entity_poly.type
_entity_poly.pdbx_seq_one_letter_code
_entity_poly.pdbx_strand_id
1 'polypeptide(L)'
;MSANILVVSGSGRYADPWHPLAETSARTASLLRDAGHSVTVDDDVDARLASLAHADDVDLLVLNVGAGRTAEERSVVQSSDDRETLPLSEADAATRTGLLAHVERGRPVLALHVSSTSFGFLPEWESVLGGIWVRGTSMHPPYSRAHISVATDAHPVVAGIRDFDTDDERYSLLRVSPRARQLAWHDLDGERQPVLWTHECGAARIVYDALGHDEASYDAPEARAIIAQAAGWLLGER
;
A
#
# COMPACT_ATOMS: atom_id res chain seq x y z
N MET A 1 -5.66 15.05 17.12
CA MET A 1 -6.47 14.11 17.95
C MET A 1 -5.98 12.70 17.67
N SER A 2 -5.99 11.80 18.67
CA SER A 2 -5.60 10.40 18.41
C SER A 2 -6.65 9.72 17.54
N ALA A 3 -6.24 9.13 16.44
CA ALA A 3 -7.08 8.34 15.53
C ALA A 3 -6.89 6.85 15.76
N ASN A 4 -7.89 6.05 15.44
CA ASN A 4 -7.83 4.60 15.48
C ASN A 4 -7.35 4.07 14.12
N ILE A 5 -6.13 3.59 14.07
CA ILE A 5 -5.49 3.07 12.87
C ILE A 5 -5.46 1.54 12.92
N LEU A 6 -5.92 0.90 11.87
CA LEU A 6 -5.80 -0.52 11.68
C LEU A 6 -4.70 -0.81 10.66
N VAL A 7 -3.64 -1.49 11.09
CA VAL A 7 -2.60 -2.05 10.21
C VAL A 7 -2.94 -3.51 9.95
N VAL A 8 -3.26 -3.85 8.71
CA VAL A 8 -3.47 -5.24 8.28
C VAL A 8 -2.16 -5.75 7.72
N SER A 9 -1.60 -6.77 8.39
CA SER A 9 -0.31 -7.39 8.09
C SER A 9 -0.51 -8.71 7.35
N GLY A 10 0.13 -8.87 6.21
CA GLY A 10 -0.04 -10.07 5.38
C GLY A 10 0.47 -11.34 6.05
N SER A 11 -0.43 -12.30 6.22
CA SER A 11 -0.16 -13.65 6.69
C SER A 11 -0.92 -14.68 5.86
N GLY A 12 -0.70 -15.96 6.07
CA GLY A 12 -1.40 -17.04 5.38
C GLY A 12 -1.33 -16.88 3.85
N ARG A 13 -2.47 -16.78 3.18
CA ARG A 13 -2.53 -16.58 1.72
C ARG A 13 -2.00 -15.22 1.27
N TYR A 14 -1.98 -14.24 2.16
CA TYR A 14 -1.46 -12.89 1.92
C TYR A 14 0.02 -12.73 2.33
N ALA A 15 0.65 -13.79 2.82
CA ALA A 15 2.10 -13.78 3.04
C ALA A 15 2.85 -13.74 1.71
N ASP A 16 4.02 -13.13 1.76
CA ASP A 16 4.96 -13.13 0.65
C ASP A 16 6.34 -13.58 1.17
N PRO A 17 6.95 -14.63 0.59
CA PRO A 17 8.17 -15.21 1.14
C PRO A 17 9.40 -14.31 0.99
N TRP A 18 9.32 -13.27 0.17
CA TRP A 18 10.41 -12.31 -0.05
C TRP A 18 10.27 -11.03 0.78
N HIS A 19 9.09 -10.83 1.43
CA HIS A 19 8.77 -9.62 2.17
C HIS A 19 8.51 -9.95 3.65
N PRO A 20 9.28 -9.39 4.59
CA PRO A 20 9.07 -9.57 6.03
C PRO A 20 7.89 -8.70 6.51
N LEU A 21 6.66 -9.08 6.10
CA LEU A 21 5.47 -8.25 6.31
C LEU A 21 5.14 -8.00 7.79
N ALA A 22 5.44 -8.96 8.68
CA ALA A 22 5.22 -8.79 10.11
C ALA A 22 6.12 -7.70 10.69
N GLU A 23 7.41 -7.70 10.31
CA GLU A 23 8.42 -6.77 10.77
C GLU A 23 8.15 -5.36 10.24
N THR A 24 7.88 -5.22 8.94
CA THR A 24 7.58 -3.92 8.32
C THR A 24 6.24 -3.35 8.80
N SER A 25 5.24 -4.19 9.08
CA SER A 25 3.98 -3.78 9.73
C SER A 25 4.21 -3.29 11.15
N ALA A 26 5.04 -4.00 11.93
CA ALA A 26 5.39 -3.57 13.29
C ALA A 26 6.15 -2.23 13.28
N ARG A 27 7.06 -2.05 12.33
CA ARG A 27 7.80 -0.80 12.13
C ARG A 27 6.86 0.36 11.81
N THR A 28 5.97 0.17 10.83
CA THR A 28 4.95 1.15 10.46
C THR A 28 4.05 1.49 11.65
N ALA A 29 3.57 0.48 12.37
CA ALA A 29 2.73 0.69 13.55
C ALA A 29 3.46 1.49 14.66
N SER A 30 4.77 1.26 14.86
CA SER A 30 5.57 2.05 15.80
C SER A 30 5.61 3.51 15.39
N LEU A 31 5.90 3.82 14.13
CA LEU A 31 5.93 5.19 13.62
C LEU A 31 4.60 5.92 13.82
N LEU A 32 3.49 5.23 13.59
CA LEU A 32 2.16 5.80 13.75
C LEU A 32 1.78 6.01 15.23
N ARG A 33 2.24 5.12 16.14
CA ARG A 33 2.08 5.32 17.59
C ARG A 33 2.92 6.49 18.09
N ASP A 34 4.15 6.63 17.59
CA ASP A 34 5.03 7.75 17.91
C ASP A 34 4.43 9.09 17.44
N ALA A 35 3.65 9.07 16.35
CA ALA A 35 2.85 10.21 15.89
C ALA A 35 1.59 10.47 16.76
N GLY A 36 1.30 9.64 17.76
CA GLY A 36 0.23 9.87 18.75
C GLY A 36 -1.10 9.18 18.45
N HIS A 37 -1.12 8.20 17.55
CA HIS A 37 -2.33 7.46 17.20
C HIS A 37 -2.49 6.16 17.98
N SER A 38 -3.72 5.66 18.07
CA SER A 38 -4.05 4.33 18.56
C SER A 38 -3.92 3.34 17.42
N VAL A 39 -2.99 2.38 17.50
CA VAL A 39 -2.68 1.48 16.38
C VAL A 39 -2.87 0.02 16.78
N THR A 40 -3.76 -0.66 16.08
CA THR A 40 -3.94 -2.12 16.12
C THR A 40 -3.25 -2.73 14.91
N VAL A 41 -2.47 -3.79 15.12
CA VAL A 41 -1.92 -4.64 14.05
C VAL A 41 -2.67 -5.96 14.07
N ASP A 42 -3.16 -6.40 12.93
CA ASP A 42 -3.91 -7.64 12.80
C ASP A 42 -3.44 -8.40 11.56
N ASP A 43 -3.24 -9.71 11.68
CA ASP A 43 -2.75 -10.56 10.61
C ASP A 43 -3.82 -11.55 10.08
N ASP A 44 -5.01 -11.57 10.67
CA ASP A 44 -6.17 -12.24 10.07
C ASP A 44 -6.81 -11.35 9.00
N VAL A 45 -6.14 -11.30 7.84
CA VAL A 45 -6.45 -10.35 6.76
C VAL A 45 -7.89 -10.48 6.30
N ASP A 46 -8.37 -11.70 6.03
CA ASP A 46 -9.73 -11.91 5.51
C ASP A 46 -10.79 -11.51 6.52
N ALA A 47 -10.69 -11.99 7.76
CA ALA A 47 -11.66 -11.66 8.79
C ALA A 47 -11.65 -10.15 9.09
N ARG A 48 -10.47 -9.55 9.11
CA ARG A 48 -10.33 -8.13 9.45
C ARG A 48 -10.87 -7.22 8.37
N LEU A 49 -10.54 -7.50 7.10
CA LEU A 49 -11.09 -6.73 5.98
C LEU A 49 -12.61 -6.95 5.83
N ALA A 50 -13.10 -8.18 5.99
CA ALA A 50 -14.54 -8.45 5.97
C ALA A 50 -15.29 -7.67 7.06
N SER A 51 -14.72 -7.53 8.26
CA SER A 51 -15.34 -6.80 9.38
C SER A 51 -15.58 -5.32 9.06
N LEU A 52 -14.80 -4.73 8.15
CA LEU A 52 -14.95 -3.34 7.73
C LEU A 52 -16.31 -3.05 7.06
N ALA A 53 -17.06 -4.07 6.63
CA ALA A 53 -18.43 -3.88 6.15
C ALA A 53 -19.34 -3.20 7.18
N HIS A 54 -19.06 -3.41 8.46
CA HIS A 54 -19.89 -2.94 9.59
C HIS A 54 -19.12 -2.13 10.64
N ALA A 55 -17.78 -2.05 10.53
CA ALA A 55 -16.95 -1.31 11.46
C ALA A 55 -16.90 0.18 11.12
N ASP A 56 -17.19 1.02 12.11
CA ASP A 56 -17.11 2.48 11.99
C ASP A 56 -15.96 3.10 12.82
N ASP A 57 -15.22 2.26 13.54
CA ASP A 57 -14.18 2.65 14.49
C ASP A 57 -12.78 2.70 13.89
N VAL A 58 -12.61 2.40 12.59
CA VAL A 58 -11.34 2.49 11.87
C VAL A 58 -11.28 3.83 11.13
N ASP A 59 -10.44 4.74 11.60
CA ASP A 59 -10.25 6.05 11.00
C ASP A 59 -9.28 6.02 9.80
N LEU A 60 -8.28 5.12 9.84
CA LEU A 60 -7.32 4.88 8.77
C LEU A 60 -7.03 3.39 8.65
N LEU A 61 -7.15 2.85 7.45
CA LEU A 61 -6.71 1.51 7.10
C LEU A 61 -5.30 1.56 6.50
N VAL A 62 -4.37 0.80 7.09
CA VAL A 62 -3.03 0.58 6.52
C VAL A 62 -2.95 -0.85 6.02
N LEU A 63 -2.60 -1.01 4.75
CA LEU A 63 -2.46 -2.32 4.10
C LEU A 63 -0.98 -2.62 3.82
N ASN A 64 -0.48 -3.68 4.43
CA ASN A 64 0.84 -4.24 4.16
C ASN A 64 0.68 -5.74 3.91
N VAL A 65 0.17 -6.10 2.73
CA VAL A 65 -0.34 -7.45 2.42
C VAL A 65 0.14 -7.91 1.05
N GLY A 66 0.48 -9.18 0.93
CA GLY A 66 0.85 -9.82 -0.33
C GLY A 66 -0.34 -10.12 -1.24
N ALA A 67 -0.13 -10.93 -2.27
CA ALA A 67 -1.06 -11.10 -3.40
C ALA A 67 -2.45 -11.67 -3.04
N GLY A 68 -2.60 -12.29 -1.88
CA GLY A 68 -3.90 -12.88 -1.46
C GLY A 68 -4.26 -14.14 -2.23
N ARG A 69 -3.24 -14.95 -2.64
CA ARG A 69 -3.42 -16.21 -3.37
C ARG A 69 -2.67 -17.35 -2.71
N THR A 70 -3.27 -18.53 -2.76
CA THR A 70 -2.59 -19.77 -2.37
C THR A 70 -1.41 -20.09 -3.31
N ALA A 71 -0.51 -20.98 -2.89
CA ALA A 71 0.61 -21.43 -3.74
C ALA A 71 0.10 -22.13 -5.02
N GLU A 72 -1.01 -22.88 -4.95
CA GLU A 72 -1.67 -23.51 -6.10
C GLU A 72 -2.21 -22.49 -7.09
N GLU A 73 -2.96 -21.48 -6.60
CA GLU A 73 -3.48 -20.41 -7.43
C GLU A 73 -2.37 -19.59 -8.08
N ARG A 74 -1.23 -19.40 -7.39
CA ARG A 74 -0.05 -18.75 -7.97
C ARG A 74 0.58 -19.55 -9.11
N SER A 75 0.53 -20.89 -9.05
CA SER A 75 1.09 -21.76 -10.09
C SER A 75 0.25 -21.82 -11.36
N VAL A 76 -1.07 -21.66 -11.24
CA VAL A 76 -2.04 -21.72 -12.35
C VAL A 76 -2.12 -20.40 -13.10
N VAL A 77 -1.98 -19.27 -12.41
CA VAL A 77 -2.12 -17.92 -13.00
C VAL A 77 -0.76 -17.38 -13.42
N GLN A 78 -0.33 -17.74 -14.61
CA GLN A 78 0.89 -17.18 -15.23
C GLN A 78 0.64 -16.02 -16.20
N SER A 79 -0.62 -15.69 -16.52
CA SER A 79 -0.95 -14.61 -17.45
C SER A 79 -1.72 -13.46 -16.79
N SER A 80 -1.50 -12.24 -17.27
CA SER A 80 -2.07 -11.00 -16.74
C SER A 80 -3.59 -10.87 -16.96
N ASP A 81 -4.17 -11.68 -17.85
CA ASP A 81 -5.58 -11.61 -18.21
C ASP A 81 -6.50 -12.50 -17.35
N ASP A 82 -5.93 -13.35 -16.48
CA ASP A 82 -6.69 -14.36 -15.73
C ASP A 82 -7.35 -13.82 -14.44
N ARG A 83 -7.47 -12.51 -14.27
CA ARG A 83 -8.15 -11.92 -13.10
C ARG A 83 -9.65 -12.24 -13.03
N GLU A 84 -10.26 -12.52 -14.18
CA GLU A 84 -11.72 -12.70 -14.29
C GLU A 84 -12.20 -14.16 -14.18
N THR A 85 -11.30 -15.14 -14.14
CA THR A 85 -11.68 -16.52 -14.45
C THR A 85 -11.91 -17.44 -13.25
N LEU A 86 -11.52 -17.04 -12.04
CA LEU A 86 -11.80 -17.84 -10.84
C LEU A 86 -13.05 -17.33 -10.13
N PRO A 87 -14.02 -18.21 -9.79
CA PRO A 87 -15.13 -17.80 -8.97
C PRO A 87 -14.65 -17.29 -7.62
N LEU A 88 -15.23 -16.17 -7.15
CA LEU A 88 -14.93 -15.63 -5.83
C LEU A 88 -15.28 -16.67 -4.76
N SER A 89 -14.34 -16.95 -3.87
CA SER A 89 -14.64 -17.67 -2.64
C SER A 89 -15.52 -16.82 -1.72
N GLU A 90 -16.14 -17.45 -0.72
CA GLU A 90 -16.88 -16.69 0.30
C GLU A 90 -15.98 -15.68 1.02
N ALA A 91 -14.72 -16.05 1.31
CA ALA A 91 -13.73 -15.17 1.91
C ALA A 91 -13.39 -13.98 0.99
N ASP A 92 -13.19 -14.22 -0.31
CA ASP A 92 -12.93 -13.15 -1.28
C ASP A 92 -14.11 -12.18 -1.36
N ALA A 93 -15.34 -12.71 -1.42
CA ALA A 93 -16.55 -11.89 -1.47
C ALA A 93 -16.72 -11.03 -0.21
N ALA A 94 -16.44 -11.60 0.96
CA ALA A 94 -16.52 -10.88 2.24
C ALA A 94 -15.42 -9.80 2.35
N THR A 95 -14.18 -10.15 2.00
CA THR A 95 -13.04 -9.21 1.96
C THR A 95 -13.32 -8.05 1.00
N ARG A 96 -13.79 -8.35 -0.21
CA ARG A 96 -14.21 -7.34 -1.19
C ARG A 96 -15.27 -6.41 -0.63
N THR A 97 -16.34 -6.98 -0.05
CA THR A 97 -17.45 -6.21 0.51
C THR A 97 -16.96 -5.24 1.60
N GLY A 98 -16.13 -5.72 2.53
CA GLY A 98 -15.65 -4.89 3.63
C GLY A 98 -14.71 -3.79 3.18
N LEU A 99 -13.74 -4.11 2.31
CA LEU A 99 -12.79 -3.13 1.79
C LEU A 99 -13.49 -2.04 0.97
N LEU A 100 -14.40 -2.41 0.07
CA LEU A 100 -15.16 -1.44 -0.71
C LEU A 100 -16.08 -0.60 0.17
N ALA A 101 -16.76 -1.19 1.15
CA ALA A 101 -17.59 -0.44 2.09
C ALA A 101 -16.79 0.59 2.90
N HIS A 102 -15.53 0.28 3.29
CA HIS A 102 -14.62 1.23 3.94
C HIS A 102 -14.35 2.44 3.02
N VAL A 103 -13.96 2.18 1.78
CA VAL A 103 -13.67 3.20 0.78
C VAL A 103 -14.90 4.03 0.40
N GLU A 104 -16.05 3.39 0.19
CA GLU A 104 -17.32 4.04 -0.15
C GLU A 104 -17.80 5.01 0.94
N ARG A 105 -17.50 4.71 2.22
CA ARG A 105 -17.75 5.63 3.33
C ARG A 105 -16.76 6.80 3.40
N GLY A 106 -15.85 6.93 2.43
CA GLY A 106 -14.84 7.98 2.40
C GLY A 106 -13.70 7.77 3.39
N ARG A 107 -13.55 6.57 3.95
CA ARG A 107 -12.48 6.25 4.89
C ARG A 107 -11.16 6.06 4.15
N PRO A 108 -10.06 6.66 4.66
CA PRO A 108 -8.78 6.67 3.96
C PRO A 108 -8.04 5.34 4.03
N VAL A 109 -7.12 5.15 3.05
CA VAL A 109 -6.24 3.98 2.97
C VAL A 109 -4.80 4.41 2.72
N LEU A 110 -3.88 3.85 3.49
CA LEU A 110 -2.43 3.84 3.20
C LEU A 110 -2.06 2.42 2.78
N ALA A 111 -1.64 2.24 1.54
CA ALA A 111 -1.19 0.95 1.04
C ALA A 111 0.33 0.97 0.84
N LEU A 112 0.99 -0.09 1.29
CA LEU A 112 2.44 -0.18 1.33
C LEU A 112 2.96 -1.23 0.35
N HIS A 113 4.04 -0.92 -0.31
CA HIS A 113 4.93 -1.78 -1.07
C HIS A 113 4.20 -2.86 -1.87
N VAL A 114 4.27 -4.12 -1.41
CA VAL A 114 3.72 -5.28 -2.10
C VAL A 114 2.19 -5.23 -2.26
N SER A 115 1.50 -4.34 -1.56
CA SER A 115 0.05 -4.20 -1.65
C SER A 115 -0.44 -3.80 -3.05
N SER A 116 0.42 -3.28 -3.94
CA SER A 116 0.07 -3.10 -5.36
C SER A 116 -0.11 -4.41 -6.13
N THR A 117 0.36 -5.54 -5.59
CA THR A 117 0.16 -6.88 -6.19
C THR A 117 -1.05 -7.61 -5.62
N SER A 118 -1.70 -7.04 -4.59
CA SER A 118 -2.70 -7.71 -3.77
C SER A 118 -4.07 -7.79 -4.43
N PHE A 119 -4.94 -8.58 -3.83
CA PHE A 119 -6.36 -8.67 -4.16
C PHE A 119 -6.62 -8.95 -5.65
N GLY A 120 -5.93 -9.91 -6.24
CA GLY A 120 -6.13 -10.29 -7.64
C GLY A 120 -7.57 -10.71 -7.99
N PHE A 121 -8.37 -11.04 -6.98
CA PHE A 121 -9.80 -11.32 -7.07
C PHE A 121 -10.68 -10.05 -7.03
N LEU A 122 -10.11 -8.87 -6.79
CA LEU A 122 -10.81 -7.59 -6.66
C LEU A 122 -10.46 -6.68 -7.85
N PRO A 123 -11.24 -6.69 -8.93
CA PRO A 123 -10.96 -5.88 -10.12
C PRO A 123 -10.97 -4.37 -9.84
N GLU A 124 -11.69 -3.92 -8.82
CA GLU A 124 -11.74 -2.52 -8.39
C GLU A 124 -10.45 -2.04 -7.72
N TRP A 125 -9.56 -2.94 -7.29
CA TRP A 125 -8.38 -2.58 -6.50
C TRP A 125 -7.47 -1.56 -7.20
N GLU A 126 -7.26 -1.71 -8.50
CA GLU A 126 -6.51 -0.74 -9.28
C GLU A 126 -7.15 0.66 -9.23
N SER A 127 -8.47 0.72 -9.34
CA SER A 127 -9.20 1.99 -9.29
C SER A 127 -9.18 2.61 -7.90
N VAL A 128 -9.18 1.79 -6.85
CA VAL A 128 -9.05 2.24 -5.45
C VAL A 128 -7.64 2.79 -5.23
N LEU A 129 -6.61 2.02 -5.58
CA LEU A 129 -5.21 2.36 -5.30
C LEU A 129 -4.68 3.50 -6.18
N GLY A 130 -5.29 3.72 -7.35
CA GLY A 130 -4.79 4.66 -8.35
C GLY A 130 -3.58 4.15 -9.13
N GLY A 131 -3.29 2.87 -9.06
CA GLY A 131 -2.22 2.20 -9.80
C GLY A 131 -2.05 0.77 -9.33
N ILE A 132 -1.28 -0.03 -10.09
CA ILE A 132 -1.12 -1.45 -9.79
C ILE A 132 0.16 -2.02 -10.39
N TRP A 133 0.65 -3.08 -9.78
CA TRP A 133 1.67 -3.95 -10.37
C TRP A 133 1.04 -4.82 -11.47
N VAL A 134 1.53 -4.72 -12.69
CA VAL A 134 1.07 -5.49 -13.85
C VAL A 134 2.00 -6.68 -14.07
N ARG A 135 1.51 -7.91 -13.88
CA ARG A 135 2.30 -9.12 -14.10
C ARG A 135 2.83 -9.16 -15.53
N GLY A 136 4.09 -9.56 -15.69
CA GLY A 136 4.76 -9.63 -16.99
C GLY A 136 5.18 -8.28 -17.56
N THR A 137 4.84 -7.16 -16.90
CA THR A 137 5.27 -5.81 -17.30
C THR A 137 6.02 -5.12 -16.18
N SER A 138 5.39 -4.98 -14.99
CA SER A 138 6.03 -4.38 -13.83
C SER A 138 7.17 -5.25 -13.31
N MET A 139 8.22 -4.61 -12.87
CA MET A 139 9.44 -5.27 -12.40
C MET A 139 10.14 -4.40 -11.35
N HIS A 140 11.15 -4.91 -10.73
CA HIS A 140 12.14 -4.13 -9.99
C HIS A 140 13.56 -4.61 -10.33
N PRO A 141 14.55 -3.72 -10.38
CA PRO A 141 15.95 -4.13 -10.36
C PRO A 141 16.28 -4.88 -9.07
N PRO A 142 17.43 -5.57 -8.99
CA PRO A 142 17.87 -6.16 -7.73
C PRO A 142 17.84 -5.15 -6.57
N TYR A 143 17.44 -5.62 -5.38
CA TYR A 143 17.49 -4.84 -4.15
C TYR A 143 18.84 -4.12 -4.01
N SER A 144 18.81 -2.83 -3.79
CA SER A 144 20.03 -2.01 -3.76
C SER A 144 19.75 -0.62 -3.20
N ARG A 145 20.83 0.15 -3.03
CA ARG A 145 20.73 1.60 -2.75
C ARG A 145 19.94 2.29 -3.85
N ALA A 146 18.84 2.91 -3.48
CA ALA A 146 17.94 3.66 -4.35
C ALA A 146 18.07 5.17 -4.07
N HIS A 147 18.20 5.97 -5.12
CA HIS A 147 18.01 7.42 -5.02
C HIS A 147 16.57 7.76 -5.32
N ILE A 148 15.91 8.43 -4.39
CA ILE A 148 14.50 8.82 -4.49
C ILE A 148 14.41 10.33 -4.66
N SER A 149 13.89 10.74 -5.80
CA SER A 149 13.56 12.15 -6.07
C SER A 149 12.17 12.46 -5.55
N VAL A 150 12.01 13.59 -4.89
CA VAL A 150 10.76 14.01 -4.23
C VAL A 150 10.20 15.25 -4.92
N ALA A 151 8.88 15.32 -5.06
CA ALA A 151 8.21 16.49 -5.61
C ALA A 151 8.49 17.73 -4.77
N THR A 152 8.83 18.83 -5.45
CA THR A 152 9.11 20.12 -4.80
C THR A 152 7.86 20.94 -4.52
N ASP A 153 6.70 20.46 -4.95
CA ASP A 153 5.43 21.13 -4.69
C ASP A 153 4.96 20.91 -3.25
N ALA A 154 4.13 21.81 -2.76
CA ALA A 154 3.72 21.86 -1.36
C ALA A 154 2.66 20.81 -0.98
N HIS A 155 2.81 19.54 -1.42
CA HIS A 155 1.87 18.51 -0.96
C HIS A 155 2.21 18.08 0.48
N PRO A 156 1.21 18.00 1.40
CA PRO A 156 1.47 17.69 2.81
C PRO A 156 2.25 16.39 3.04
N VAL A 157 2.02 15.35 2.24
CA VAL A 157 2.71 14.05 2.35
C VAL A 157 4.23 14.14 2.18
N VAL A 158 4.71 15.13 1.44
CA VAL A 158 6.15 15.33 1.17
C VAL A 158 6.66 16.71 1.62
N ALA A 159 5.89 17.41 2.44
CA ALA A 159 6.25 18.76 2.88
C ALA A 159 7.60 18.76 3.64
N GLY A 160 8.55 19.54 3.15
CA GLY A 160 9.88 19.64 3.75
C GLY A 160 10.80 18.45 3.54
N ILE A 161 10.34 17.40 2.85
CA ILE A 161 11.16 16.26 2.48
C ILE A 161 11.95 16.61 1.22
N ARG A 162 13.23 16.25 1.20
CA ARG A 162 14.12 16.39 0.05
C ARG A 162 14.42 15.01 -0.55
N ASP A 163 15.05 15.03 -1.72
CA ASP A 163 15.62 13.83 -2.32
C ASP A 163 16.50 13.09 -1.30
N PHE A 164 16.37 11.78 -1.27
CA PHE A 164 17.06 10.93 -0.29
C PHE A 164 17.47 9.59 -0.90
N ASP A 165 18.35 8.91 -0.17
CA ASP A 165 18.76 7.56 -0.53
C ASP A 165 18.25 6.56 0.52
N THR A 166 17.78 5.41 0.06
CA THR A 166 17.38 4.28 0.91
C THR A 166 17.80 2.96 0.27
N ASP A 167 17.89 1.90 1.05
CA ASP A 167 18.06 0.55 0.52
C ASP A 167 16.68 -0.06 0.34
N ASP A 168 16.31 -0.38 -0.92
CA ASP A 168 14.94 -0.85 -1.22
C ASP A 168 14.87 -1.57 -2.57
N GLU A 169 13.73 -2.21 -2.83
CA GLU A 169 13.31 -2.62 -4.17
C GLU A 169 12.70 -1.43 -4.91
N ARG A 170 13.20 -1.17 -6.10
CA ARG A 170 12.75 -0.07 -6.94
C ARG A 170 11.64 -0.54 -7.87
N TYR A 171 10.40 -0.55 -7.40
CA TYR A 171 9.25 -0.90 -8.24
C TYR A 171 9.17 0.00 -9.46
N SER A 172 9.10 -0.62 -10.62
CA SER A 172 9.18 0.03 -11.93
C SER A 172 8.10 -0.47 -12.86
N LEU A 173 7.75 0.35 -13.84
CA LEU A 173 6.75 0.04 -14.85
C LEU A 173 5.37 -0.30 -14.24
N LEU A 174 5.07 0.29 -13.09
CA LEU A 174 3.74 0.23 -12.51
C LEU A 174 2.74 0.93 -13.43
N ARG A 175 1.54 0.38 -13.57
CA ARG A 175 0.45 1.07 -14.26
C ARG A 175 -0.20 2.04 -13.27
N VAL A 176 0.15 3.32 -13.40
CA VAL A 176 -0.35 4.38 -12.53
C VAL A 176 -1.40 5.21 -13.26
N SER A 177 -2.51 5.48 -12.59
CA SER A 177 -3.60 6.30 -13.11
C SER A 177 -3.11 7.73 -13.42
N PRO A 178 -3.51 8.32 -14.55
CA PRO A 178 -3.21 9.73 -14.82
C PRO A 178 -3.89 10.70 -13.84
N ARG A 179 -4.83 10.22 -13.02
CA ARG A 179 -5.48 10.99 -11.94
C ARG A 179 -4.72 10.91 -10.62
N ALA A 180 -3.80 9.95 -10.47
CA ALA A 180 -2.95 9.88 -9.29
C ALA A 180 -1.90 10.98 -9.32
N ARG A 181 -1.75 11.68 -8.19
CA ARG A 181 -0.72 12.70 -8.02
C ARG A 181 0.55 12.04 -7.52
N GLN A 182 1.52 11.92 -8.41
CA GLN A 182 2.81 11.34 -8.10
C GLN A 182 3.65 12.32 -7.27
N LEU A 183 4.28 11.82 -6.20
CA LEU A 183 5.01 12.63 -5.22
C LEU A 183 6.47 12.25 -5.07
N ALA A 184 6.86 11.03 -5.43
CA ALA A 184 8.27 10.61 -5.44
C ALA A 184 8.54 9.58 -6.54
N TRP A 185 9.79 9.53 -7.00
CA TRP A 185 10.25 8.69 -8.12
C TRP A 185 11.66 8.16 -7.86
N HIS A 186 11.97 7.05 -8.48
CA HIS A 186 13.35 6.71 -8.82
C HIS A 186 13.56 6.78 -10.33
N ASP A 187 14.81 6.67 -10.77
CA ASP A 187 15.17 6.59 -12.19
C ASP A 187 15.43 5.13 -12.59
N LEU A 188 14.90 4.73 -13.74
CA LEU A 188 15.23 3.50 -14.44
C LEU A 188 15.58 3.85 -15.88
N ASP A 189 16.85 3.73 -16.26
CA ASP A 189 17.34 3.98 -17.62
C ASP A 189 16.96 5.37 -18.19
N GLY A 190 16.93 6.38 -17.32
CA GLY A 190 16.58 7.78 -17.68
C GLY A 190 15.08 8.09 -17.63
N GLU A 191 14.26 7.10 -17.26
CA GLU A 191 12.81 7.25 -17.14
C GLU A 191 12.38 7.27 -15.67
N ARG A 192 11.55 8.26 -15.31
CA ARG A 192 10.99 8.37 -13.94
C ARG A 192 9.98 7.26 -13.67
N GLN A 193 10.20 6.55 -12.60
CA GLN A 193 9.33 5.49 -12.11
C GLN A 193 8.67 5.94 -10.80
N PRO A 194 7.37 6.19 -10.75
CA PRO A 194 6.70 6.66 -9.54
C PRO A 194 6.71 5.58 -8.45
N VAL A 195 7.11 5.97 -7.24
CA VAL A 195 7.13 5.11 -6.05
C VAL A 195 6.21 5.62 -4.93
N LEU A 196 5.73 6.85 -5.02
CA LEU A 196 4.80 7.43 -4.06
C LEU A 196 3.74 8.24 -4.79
N TRP A 197 2.48 8.01 -4.48
CA TRP A 197 1.39 8.85 -5.00
C TRP A 197 0.22 8.97 -4.04
N THR A 198 -0.58 10.01 -4.28
CA THR A 198 -1.91 10.16 -3.69
C THR A 198 -2.97 9.99 -4.75
N HIS A 199 -4.12 9.47 -4.36
CA HIS A 199 -5.26 9.24 -5.23
C HIS A 199 -6.57 9.50 -4.45
N GLU A 200 -7.64 9.80 -5.17
CA GLU A 200 -8.98 9.92 -4.62
C GLU A 200 -9.88 8.86 -5.25
N CYS A 201 -10.51 8.04 -4.42
CA CYS A 201 -11.52 7.08 -4.83
C CYS A 201 -12.86 7.45 -4.19
N GLY A 202 -13.75 8.07 -4.97
CA GLY A 202 -14.94 8.70 -4.41
C GLY A 202 -14.57 9.80 -3.41
N ALA A 203 -14.99 9.65 -2.16
CA ALA A 203 -14.62 10.56 -1.07
C ALA A 203 -13.39 10.09 -0.26
N ALA A 204 -12.91 8.88 -0.52
CA ALA A 204 -11.76 8.34 0.18
C ALA A 204 -10.45 8.88 -0.38
N ARG A 205 -9.55 9.28 0.52
CA ARG A 205 -8.16 9.62 0.18
C ARG A 205 -7.29 8.38 0.31
N ILE A 206 -6.44 8.17 -0.68
CA ILE A 206 -5.55 7.01 -0.76
C ILE A 206 -4.11 7.51 -0.89
N VAL A 207 -3.21 6.89 -0.18
CA VAL A 207 -1.75 6.99 -0.40
C VAL A 207 -1.23 5.60 -0.71
N TYR A 208 -0.42 5.49 -1.74
CA TYR A 208 0.39 4.31 -1.99
C TYR A 208 1.86 4.69 -1.92
N ASP A 209 2.62 3.92 -1.12
CA ASP A 209 4.07 4.00 -1.02
C ASP A 209 4.67 2.66 -1.47
N ALA A 210 5.41 2.68 -2.57
CA ALA A 210 6.08 1.50 -3.12
C ALA A 210 7.40 1.17 -2.42
N LEU A 211 7.85 2.01 -1.49
CA LEU A 211 8.99 1.72 -0.63
C LEU A 211 8.54 0.86 0.56
N GLY A 212 9.52 0.20 1.22
CA GLY A 212 9.23 -0.57 2.42
C GLY A 212 9.37 -2.07 2.26
N HIS A 213 10.28 -2.53 1.37
CA HIS A 213 10.57 -3.94 1.17
C HIS A 213 10.92 -4.66 2.49
N ASP A 214 11.78 -4.05 3.29
CA ASP A 214 12.21 -4.56 4.59
C ASP A 214 12.41 -3.43 5.61
N GLU A 215 12.93 -3.75 6.81
CA GLU A 215 13.14 -2.75 7.86
C GLU A 215 14.20 -1.70 7.48
N ALA A 216 15.20 -2.04 6.65
CA ALA A 216 16.24 -1.10 6.23
C ALA A 216 15.67 0.04 5.37
N SER A 217 14.58 -0.20 4.65
CA SER A 217 13.84 0.83 3.90
C SER A 217 13.40 1.99 4.80
N TYR A 218 13.14 1.71 6.09
CA TYR A 218 12.74 2.70 7.09
C TYR A 218 13.91 3.34 7.87
N ASP A 219 15.16 3.03 7.53
CA ASP A 219 16.31 3.68 8.17
C ASP A 219 16.49 5.13 7.70
N ALA A 220 16.09 5.46 6.47
CA ALA A 220 16.05 6.82 5.98
C ALA A 220 15.01 7.64 6.78
N PRO A 221 15.42 8.78 7.39
CA PRO A 221 14.47 9.64 8.12
C PRO A 221 13.36 10.19 7.22
N GLU A 222 13.63 10.38 5.93
CA GLU A 222 12.69 10.82 4.93
C GLU A 222 11.59 9.78 4.68
N ALA A 223 11.95 8.50 4.57
CA ALA A 223 10.99 7.40 4.41
C ALA A 223 10.04 7.33 5.62
N ARG A 224 10.57 7.44 6.85
CA ARG A 224 9.76 7.49 8.06
C ARG A 224 8.84 8.71 8.09
N ALA A 225 9.34 9.87 7.67
CA ALA A 225 8.56 11.10 7.61
C ALA A 225 7.41 10.99 6.60
N ILE A 226 7.62 10.33 5.46
CA ILE A 226 6.57 10.06 4.46
C ILE A 226 5.41 9.29 5.10
N ILE A 227 5.68 8.20 5.84
CA ILE A 227 4.64 7.41 6.50
C ILE A 227 3.83 8.25 7.50
N ALA A 228 4.51 9.03 8.35
CA ALA A 228 3.84 9.88 9.34
C ALA A 228 3.02 10.99 8.68
N GLN A 229 3.57 11.67 7.67
CA GLN A 229 2.89 12.74 6.95
C GLN A 229 1.73 12.19 6.08
N ALA A 230 1.89 11.00 5.50
CA ALA A 230 0.81 10.32 4.78
C ALA A 230 -0.38 10.06 5.71
N ALA A 231 -0.14 9.51 6.90
CA ALA A 231 -1.19 9.28 7.89
C ALA A 231 -1.86 10.59 8.31
N GLY A 232 -1.09 11.63 8.65
CA GLY A 232 -1.62 12.95 9.00
C GLY A 232 -2.50 13.56 7.90
N TRP A 233 -2.04 13.51 6.64
CA TRP A 233 -2.83 14.00 5.50
C TRP A 233 -4.10 13.18 5.28
N LEU A 234 -4.03 11.85 5.37
CA LEU A 234 -5.17 10.95 5.22
C LEU A 234 -6.22 11.22 6.30
N LEU A 235 -5.81 11.46 7.52
CA LEU A 235 -6.67 11.77 8.67
C LEU A 235 -7.18 13.24 8.68
N GLY A 236 -6.71 14.07 7.75
CA GLY A 236 -7.13 15.49 7.68
C GLY A 236 -6.47 16.37 8.72
N GLU A 237 -5.34 15.97 9.28
CA GLU A 237 -4.53 16.79 10.16
C GLU A 237 -3.87 17.94 9.38
N ARG A 238 -3.66 19.08 10.04
CA ARG A 238 -3.08 20.29 9.43
C ARG A 238 -1.61 20.45 9.79
#